data_bf9cb86517783a4c963679eb658fab6c
#
_entry.id   bf9cb86517783a4c963679eb658fab6c
#
_cell.length_a   1.000
_cell.length_b   1.000
_cell.length_c   1.000
_cell.angle_alpha   90.00
_cell.angle_beta   90.00
_cell.angle_gamma   90.00
#
_symmetry.space_group_name_H-M   'P 1'
#
loop_
_entity.id
_entity.type
_entity.pdbx_description
1 polymer ?
#
loop_
_entity_poly.entity_id
_entity_poly.type
_entity_poly.pdbx_seq_one_letter_code
_entity_poly.pdbx_strand_id
1 'polypeptide(L)'
;MQGARLLLTAAFICAASTPVLAVEGPSAAGPIGGTDIRSAVLPPPGLYGGVILLGAEAFDFVDGNGETIPALRTAHLAKQIAGPFLYAVPDAKVLGGSIGLGFIVPIGNQCAHLFIGEPRNCTSGVGDPYAEIDWSHSFGKLRPSKFPGAYPILQGLTILVGFGMVFPGVTYDASTPLQQALSISNNIWDFAPTGGFTYTTPPILADGTEISVRFFWNNYIENRDTHYQTGDLLDLEFAVSERIGRFQVGVTGFYAFQVEDDELFGVPIPPDGRRTTNAQLGPIVNFDMPAHNSSVKIKALTTVLTENTVKAWAVVFGWIKKF
;
A
#
# COMPACT_ATOMS: atom_id res chain seq x y z
N MET A 1 -30.03 36.82 58.68
CA MET A 1 -29.54 35.50 58.22
C MET A 1 -29.81 35.44 56.76
N GLN A 2 -28.77 35.76 55.94
CA GLN A 2 -28.82 35.78 54.49
C GLN A 2 -28.26 34.45 53.93
N GLY A 3 -29.10 33.70 53.23
CA GLY A 3 -28.74 32.46 52.58
C GLY A 3 -28.10 32.74 51.21
N ALA A 4 -26.84 32.41 51.04
CA ALA A 4 -26.13 32.45 49.77
C ALA A 4 -26.57 31.27 48.91
N ARG A 5 -27.16 31.55 47.73
CA ARG A 5 -27.43 30.56 46.68
C ARG A 5 -26.15 30.44 45.81
N LEU A 6 -25.50 29.29 45.88
CA LEU A 6 -24.48 28.91 44.94
C LEU A 6 -25.16 28.53 43.62
N LEU A 7 -24.89 29.31 42.55
CA LEU A 7 -25.20 28.95 41.17
C LEU A 7 -24.03 28.11 40.65
N LEU A 8 -24.23 26.80 40.48
CA LEU A 8 -23.33 25.93 39.70
C LEU A 8 -23.57 26.22 38.22
N THR A 9 -22.64 26.92 37.59
CA THR A 9 -22.59 27.07 36.14
C THR A 9 -21.90 25.81 35.58
N ALA A 10 -22.68 24.88 35.03
CA ALA A 10 -22.14 23.77 34.26
C ALA A 10 -21.60 24.31 32.92
N ALA A 11 -20.32 24.45 32.79
CA ALA A 11 -19.69 24.71 31.52
C ALA A 11 -19.77 23.44 30.64
N PHE A 12 -20.68 23.45 29.66
CA PHE A 12 -20.67 22.50 28.57
C PHE A 12 -19.42 22.78 27.74
N ILE A 13 -18.39 21.99 27.91
CA ILE A 13 -17.26 21.90 26.96
C ILE A 13 -17.83 21.16 25.75
N CYS A 14 -18.26 21.89 24.72
CA CYS A 14 -18.42 21.35 23.40
C CYS A 14 -17.01 20.94 22.94
N ALA A 15 -16.63 19.70 23.10
CA ALA A 15 -15.52 19.11 22.41
C ALA A 15 -15.88 19.18 20.90
N ALA A 16 -15.34 20.17 20.21
CA ALA A 16 -15.35 20.18 18.76
C ALA A 16 -14.57 18.91 18.34
N SER A 17 -15.28 17.89 17.90
CA SER A 17 -14.69 16.71 17.28
C SER A 17 -14.02 17.18 15.99
N THR A 18 -12.72 17.44 16.03
CA THR A 18 -11.92 17.57 14.82
C THR A 18 -12.08 16.27 14.02
N PRO A 19 -12.37 16.33 12.72
CA PRO A 19 -12.36 15.12 11.90
C PRO A 19 -10.91 14.61 11.87
N VAL A 20 -10.64 13.61 12.67
CA VAL A 20 -9.37 12.87 12.64
C VAL A 20 -9.59 11.71 11.68
N LEU A 21 -8.71 11.56 10.71
CA LEU A 21 -8.74 10.46 9.76
C LEU A 21 -8.46 9.15 10.53
N ALA A 22 -9.03 8.03 10.10
CA ALA A 22 -8.60 6.72 10.53
C ALA A 22 -7.18 6.50 9.99
N VAL A 23 -6.35 5.80 10.69
CA VAL A 23 -4.90 5.77 10.58
C VAL A 23 -4.29 7.17 10.77
N GLU A 24 -3.11 7.27 11.27
CA GLU A 24 -2.46 8.55 11.44
C GLU A 24 -2.07 9.11 10.07
N GLY A 25 -2.85 10.09 9.58
CA GLY A 25 -2.69 10.65 8.25
C GLY A 25 -3.68 10.12 7.21
N PRO A 26 -3.51 10.49 5.93
CA PRO A 26 -4.46 10.18 4.87
C PRO A 26 -4.35 8.76 4.29
N SER A 27 -3.31 8.01 4.65
CA SER A 27 -3.06 6.66 4.15
C SER A 27 -2.23 5.86 5.13
N ALA A 28 -2.56 4.60 5.32
CA ALA A 28 -1.75 3.68 6.10
C ALA A 28 -0.34 3.53 5.49
N ALA A 29 0.65 3.29 6.35
CA ALA A 29 1.98 2.86 5.92
C ALA A 29 1.97 1.39 5.48
N GLY A 30 3.01 0.97 4.78
CA GLY A 30 3.19 -0.41 4.37
C GLY A 30 3.03 -0.66 2.88
N PRO A 31 3.14 -1.91 2.45
CA PRO A 31 3.12 -2.29 1.04
C PRO A 31 1.74 -2.37 0.41
N ILE A 32 0.73 -1.69 0.97
CA ILE A 32 -0.67 -1.78 0.55
C ILE A 32 -0.84 -1.44 -0.95
N GLY A 33 -1.37 -2.39 -1.70
CA GLY A 33 -1.48 -2.29 -3.15
C GLY A 33 -0.13 -2.36 -3.88
N GLY A 34 0.94 -2.81 -3.23
CA GLY A 34 2.30 -2.85 -3.76
C GLY A 34 2.56 -4.03 -4.69
N THR A 35 1.91 -5.16 -4.45
CA THR A 35 2.09 -6.38 -5.25
C THR A 35 0.93 -6.61 -6.22
N ASP A 36 1.10 -7.54 -7.15
CA ASP A 36 0.11 -7.86 -8.17
C ASP A 36 0.47 -9.17 -8.92
N ILE A 37 0.68 -9.12 -10.25
CA ILE A 37 1.07 -10.28 -11.04
C ILE A 37 2.42 -10.85 -10.57
N ARG A 38 2.55 -12.18 -10.59
CA ARG A 38 3.76 -12.92 -10.19
C ARG A 38 4.19 -12.65 -8.74
N SER A 39 3.24 -12.30 -7.84
CA SER A 39 3.56 -11.84 -6.49
C SER A 39 4.35 -12.83 -5.63
N ALA A 40 4.26 -14.14 -5.91
CA ALA A 40 5.02 -15.18 -5.23
C ALA A 40 6.24 -15.69 -6.04
N VAL A 41 6.45 -15.21 -7.27
CA VAL A 41 7.49 -15.71 -8.17
C VAL A 41 8.72 -14.81 -8.10
N LEU A 42 9.76 -15.26 -7.43
CA LEU A 42 11.05 -14.55 -7.44
C LEU A 42 11.71 -14.65 -8.82
N PRO A 43 12.36 -13.58 -9.29
CA PRO A 43 13.11 -13.63 -10.53
C PRO A 43 14.36 -14.55 -10.40
N PRO A 44 15.00 -14.95 -11.51
CA PRO A 44 16.24 -15.72 -11.47
C PRO A 44 17.34 -15.05 -10.65
N PRO A 45 18.30 -15.80 -10.08
CA PRO A 45 19.39 -15.23 -9.30
C PRO A 45 20.06 -14.04 -9.97
N GLY A 46 20.31 -12.97 -9.22
CA GLY A 46 20.92 -11.73 -9.70
C GLY A 46 20.55 -10.52 -8.85
N LEU A 47 21.12 -9.38 -9.24
CA LEU A 47 20.78 -8.07 -8.72
C LEU A 47 19.84 -7.37 -9.69
N TYR A 48 18.78 -6.81 -9.14
CA TYR A 48 17.75 -6.06 -9.87
C TYR A 48 17.63 -4.68 -9.26
N GLY A 49 17.27 -3.73 -10.07
CA GLY A 49 16.91 -2.39 -9.61
C GLY A 49 15.93 -1.76 -10.57
N GLY A 50 15.28 -0.72 -10.09
CA GLY A 50 14.28 -0.05 -10.88
C GLY A 50 13.65 1.11 -10.14
N VAL A 51 12.51 1.52 -10.64
CA VAL A 51 11.69 2.59 -10.03
C VAL A 51 10.21 2.24 -10.15
N ILE A 52 9.49 2.55 -9.09
CA ILE A 52 8.03 2.60 -9.09
C ILE A 52 7.63 4.07 -9.05
N LEU A 53 6.78 4.50 -9.98
CA LEU A 53 6.17 5.83 -9.99
C LEU A 53 4.70 5.69 -9.65
N LEU A 54 4.25 6.41 -8.64
CA LEU A 54 2.86 6.48 -8.20
C LEU A 54 2.33 7.89 -8.39
N GLY A 55 1.20 8.03 -9.08
CA GLY A 55 0.34 9.21 -9.04
C GLY A 55 -1.01 8.82 -8.48
N ALA A 56 -1.47 9.50 -7.43
CA ALA A 56 -2.76 9.22 -6.79
C ALA A 56 -3.48 10.52 -6.43
N GLU A 57 -4.81 10.48 -6.49
CA GLU A 57 -5.68 11.55 -6.01
C GLU A 57 -6.80 10.99 -5.15
N ALA A 58 -6.94 11.54 -3.93
CA ALA A 58 -8.07 11.31 -3.05
C ALA A 58 -9.01 12.52 -3.13
N PHE A 59 -10.28 12.24 -3.38
CA PHE A 59 -11.28 13.27 -3.71
C PHE A 59 -12.52 13.22 -2.81
N ASP A 60 -12.64 12.23 -1.94
CA ASP A 60 -13.74 12.09 -1.00
C ASP A 60 -13.25 11.42 0.28
N PHE A 61 -13.59 12.00 1.43
CA PHE A 61 -13.24 11.51 2.75
C PHE A 61 -14.51 10.95 3.38
N VAL A 62 -14.48 9.69 3.81
CA VAL A 62 -15.66 8.99 4.30
C VAL A 62 -15.52 8.54 5.74
N ASP A 63 -16.65 8.46 6.42
CA ASP A 63 -16.77 7.93 7.79
C ASP A 63 -16.85 6.39 7.81
N GLY A 64 -17.13 5.82 9.00
CA GLY A 64 -17.26 4.37 9.21
C GLY A 64 -18.46 3.72 8.51
N ASN A 65 -19.37 4.50 7.93
CA ASN A 65 -20.48 4.00 7.09
C ASN A 65 -20.20 4.16 5.59
N GLY A 66 -19.02 4.68 5.22
CA GLY A 66 -18.68 5.00 3.84
C GLY A 66 -19.35 6.28 3.31
N GLU A 67 -19.96 7.08 4.18
CA GLU A 67 -20.60 8.35 3.84
C GLU A 67 -19.60 9.50 3.86
N THR A 68 -19.75 10.44 2.92
CA THR A 68 -18.87 11.62 2.84
C THR A 68 -18.93 12.45 4.10
N ILE A 69 -17.80 12.74 4.72
CA ILE A 69 -17.68 13.61 5.89
C ILE A 69 -17.99 15.05 5.45
N PRO A 70 -19.09 15.69 5.96
CA PRO A 70 -19.53 17.01 5.44
C PRO A 70 -18.47 18.10 5.58
N ALA A 71 -17.67 18.09 6.64
CA ALA A 71 -16.61 19.06 6.90
C ALA A 71 -15.44 18.96 5.90
N LEU A 72 -15.25 17.78 5.26
CA LEU A 72 -14.19 17.47 4.31
C LEU A 72 -14.70 17.33 2.86
N ARG A 73 -15.92 17.76 2.56
CA ARG A 73 -16.52 17.61 1.22
C ARG A 73 -15.71 18.26 0.10
N THR A 74 -14.92 19.28 0.41
CA THR A 74 -14.03 19.95 -0.56
C THR A 74 -12.57 19.52 -0.42
N ALA A 75 -12.29 18.58 0.49
CA ALA A 75 -10.94 18.14 0.72
C ALA A 75 -10.43 17.35 -0.51
N HIS A 76 -9.15 17.55 -0.80
CA HIS A 76 -8.48 16.92 -1.93
C HIS A 76 -7.02 16.67 -1.56
N LEU A 77 -6.54 15.48 -1.86
CA LEU A 77 -5.14 15.12 -1.72
C LEU A 77 -4.60 14.64 -3.06
N ALA A 78 -3.40 15.04 -3.40
CA ALA A 78 -2.70 14.52 -4.57
C ALA A 78 -1.28 14.10 -4.16
N LYS A 79 -0.90 12.88 -4.51
CA LYS A 79 0.39 12.29 -4.18
C LYS A 79 1.11 11.87 -5.46
N GLN A 80 2.40 12.22 -5.56
CA GLN A 80 3.30 11.79 -6.62
C GLN A 80 4.58 11.26 -5.98
N ILE A 81 4.81 9.97 -6.07
CA ILE A 81 5.92 9.27 -5.42
C ILE A 81 6.75 8.53 -6.46
N ALA A 82 8.06 8.67 -6.38
CA ALA A 82 9.03 7.82 -7.02
C ALA A 82 9.68 6.93 -5.96
N GLY A 83 9.62 5.62 -6.13
CA GLY A 83 10.26 4.62 -5.27
C GLY A 83 11.39 3.93 -6.02
N PRO A 84 12.61 4.47 -6.06
CA PRO A 84 13.77 3.70 -6.49
C PRO A 84 13.97 2.51 -5.56
N PHE A 85 14.24 1.34 -6.14
CA PHE A 85 14.39 0.11 -5.38
C PHE A 85 15.57 -0.73 -5.87
N LEU A 86 16.05 -1.59 -4.96
CA LEU A 86 16.97 -2.68 -5.23
C LEU A 86 16.35 -3.99 -4.78
N TYR A 87 16.57 -5.05 -5.54
CA TYR A 87 16.12 -6.39 -5.20
C TYR A 87 17.21 -7.40 -5.56
N ALA A 88 17.61 -8.22 -4.61
CA ALA A 88 18.67 -9.22 -4.80
C ALA A 88 18.11 -10.63 -4.59
N VAL A 89 18.42 -11.53 -5.51
CA VAL A 89 18.15 -12.96 -5.38
C VAL A 89 19.50 -13.68 -5.40
N PRO A 90 20.02 -14.12 -4.25
CA PRO A 90 21.26 -14.90 -4.18
C PRO A 90 21.13 -16.22 -4.95
N ASP A 91 22.23 -16.67 -5.55
CA ASP A 91 22.30 -18.00 -6.17
C ASP A 91 22.51 -19.09 -5.10
N ALA A 92 21.55 -19.15 -4.19
CA ALA A 92 21.52 -20.10 -3.09
C ALA A 92 20.09 -20.59 -2.87
N LYS A 93 19.96 -21.84 -2.44
CA LYS A 93 18.66 -22.44 -2.11
C LYS A 93 18.61 -22.73 -0.63
N VAL A 94 17.51 -22.33 0.01
CA VAL A 94 17.20 -22.66 1.40
C VAL A 94 15.94 -23.52 1.39
N LEU A 95 16.00 -24.73 1.94
CA LEU A 95 14.87 -25.69 1.93
C LEU A 95 14.25 -25.87 0.52
N GLY A 96 15.10 -25.85 -0.52
CA GLY A 96 14.66 -25.99 -1.91
C GLY A 96 14.09 -24.72 -2.55
N GLY A 97 13.84 -23.66 -1.80
CA GLY A 97 13.36 -22.38 -2.27
C GLY A 97 14.47 -21.34 -2.50
N SER A 98 14.15 -20.26 -3.17
CA SER A 98 15.01 -19.07 -3.35
C SER A 98 14.73 -18.04 -2.26
N ILE A 99 15.74 -17.24 -1.93
CA ILE A 99 15.60 -16.06 -1.06
C ILE A 99 15.60 -14.81 -1.93
N GLY A 100 14.75 -13.85 -1.61
CA GLY A 100 14.73 -12.50 -2.17
C GLY A 100 14.97 -11.47 -1.06
N LEU A 101 15.67 -10.39 -1.38
CA LEU A 101 15.94 -9.27 -0.48
C LEU A 101 15.59 -7.98 -1.21
N GLY A 102 14.61 -7.24 -0.71
CA GLY A 102 14.10 -6.01 -1.29
C GLY A 102 14.37 -4.78 -0.42
N PHE A 103 14.59 -3.64 -1.06
CA PHE A 103 14.67 -2.34 -0.40
C PHE A 103 14.18 -1.24 -1.34
N ILE A 104 13.32 -0.37 -0.84
CA ILE A 104 12.76 0.78 -1.58
C ILE A 104 12.76 2.02 -0.70
N VAL A 105 13.02 3.18 -1.30
CA VAL A 105 12.95 4.50 -0.63
C VAL A 105 11.97 5.38 -1.38
N PRO A 106 10.79 5.70 -0.82
CA PRO A 106 9.84 6.61 -1.45
C PRO A 106 10.35 8.06 -1.38
N ILE A 107 10.32 8.76 -2.50
CA ILE A 107 10.64 10.19 -2.60
C ILE A 107 9.53 10.84 -3.39
N GLY A 108 8.98 11.96 -2.93
CA GLY A 108 7.89 12.54 -3.70
C GLY A 108 7.38 13.88 -3.23
N ASN A 109 6.20 14.16 -3.74
CA ASN A 109 5.44 15.37 -3.47
C ASN A 109 4.02 14.99 -3.07
N GLN A 110 3.50 15.64 -2.04
CA GLN A 110 2.12 15.52 -1.59
C GLN A 110 1.51 16.91 -1.47
N CYS A 111 0.34 17.10 -2.07
CA CYS A 111 -0.41 18.34 -2.01
C CYS A 111 -1.75 18.07 -1.32
N ALA A 112 -2.16 18.95 -0.43
CA ALA A 112 -3.42 18.86 0.29
C ALA A 112 -4.19 20.18 0.25
N HIS A 113 -5.51 20.06 0.24
CA HIS A 113 -6.50 21.09 0.52
C HIS A 113 -7.58 20.41 1.37
N LEU A 114 -7.70 20.75 2.64
CA LEU A 114 -8.61 20.05 3.55
C LEU A 114 -9.90 20.84 3.79
N PHE A 115 -9.82 22.12 4.07
CA PHE A 115 -10.98 22.91 4.48
C PHE A 115 -11.30 24.04 3.52
N ILE A 116 -12.56 24.43 3.47
CA ILE A 116 -13.05 25.53 2.63
C ILE A 116 -12.30 26.84 2.97
N GLY A 117 -11.75 27.47 1.94
CA GLY A 117 -11.00 28.73 2.07
C GLY A 117 -9.51 28.58 2.37
N GLU A 118 -9.01 27.38 2.64
CA GLU A 118 -7.58 27.12 2.72
C GLU A 118 -6.95 27.06 1.31
N PRO A 119 -5.74 27.58 1.13
CA PRO A 119 -5.00 27.37 -0.11
C PRO A 119 -4.54 25.92 -0.21
N ARG A 120 -4.38 25.42 -1.44
CA ARG A 120 -3.69 24.17 -1.68
C ARG A 120 -2.22 24.32 -1.31
N ASN A 121 -1.73 23.48 -0.41
CA ASN A 121 -0.34 23.43 0.02
C ASN A 121 0.32 22.14 -0.48
N CYS A 122 1.62 22.17 -0.69
CA CYS A 122 2.40 21.02 -1.14
C CYS A 122 3.69 20.89 -0.33
N THR A 123 4.08 19.65 -0.05
CA THR A 123 5.36 19.29 0.58
C THR A 123 6.08 18.26 -0.29
N SER A 124 7.39 18.42 -0.42
CA SER A 124 8.25 17.43 -1.08
C SER A 124 9.23 16.83 -0.07
N GLY A 125 9.54 15.54 -0.21
CA GLY A 125 10.48 14.92 0.72
C GLY A 125 10.63 13.41 0.53
N VAL A 126 11.12 12.77 1.59
CA VAL A 126 11.39 11.33 1.66
C VAL A 126 10.35 10.70 2.59
N GLY A 127 9.66 9.68 2.10
CA GLY A 127 8.70 8.89 2.88
C GLY A 127 9.37 7.76 3.67
N ASP A 128 8.55 6.81 4.09
CA ASP A 128 8.99 5.68 4.90
C ASP A 128 9.69 4.62 4.05
N PRO A 129 11.01 4.35 4.24
CA PRO A 129 11.68 3.27 3.54
C PRO A 129 11.08 1.92 3.93
N TYR A 130 11.10 0.97 2.98
CA TYR A 130 10.64 -0.39 3.19
C TYR A 130 11.71 -1.39 2.79
N ALA A 131 11.91 -2.42 3.62
CA ALA A 131 12.76 -3.56 3.33
C ALA A 131 11.97 -4.85 3.48
N GLU A 132 12.31 -5.87 2.69
CA GLU A 132 11.71 -7.20 2.82
C GLU A 132 12.71 -8.32 2.59
N ILE A 133 12.42 -9.45 3.22
CA ILE A 133 13.04 -10.74 2.93
C ILE A 133 11.94 -11.74 2.59
N ASP A 134 12.10 -12.40 1.46
CA ASP A 134 11.15 -13.41 0.96
C ASP A 134 11.84 -14.76 0.80
N TRP A 135 11.11 -15.83 1.08
CA TRP A 135 11.41 -17.18 0.64
C TRP A 135 10.32 -17.64 -0.32
N SER A 136 10.72 -18.16 -1.49
CA SER A 136 9.76 -18.66 -2.47
C SER A 136 10.18 -20.02 -3.02
N HIS A 137 9.20 -20.91 -3.15
CA HIS A 137 9.39 -22.23 -3.72
C HIS A 137 8.32 -22.52 -4.77
N SER A 138 8.80 -23.01 -5.93
CA SER A 138 7.91 -23.38 -7.04
C SER A 138 7.82 -24.90 -7.20
N PHE A 139 6.60 -25.40 -7.26
CA PHE A 139 6.24 -26.76 -7.66
C PHE A 139 5.96 -26.86 -9.16
N GLY A 140 6.05 -25.71 -9.85
CA GLY A 140 5.80 -25.60 -11.27
C GLY A 140 6.99 -26.04 -12.15
N LYS A 141 6.76 -25.94 -13.45
CA LYS A 141 7.77 -26.23 -14.49
C LYS A 141 7.88 -25.04 -15.44
N LEU A 142 9.10 -24.67 -15.79
CA LEU A 142 9.35 -23.71 -16.86
C LEU A 142 8.93 -24.31 -18.20
N ARG A 143 8.13 -23.57 -18.95
CA ARG A 143 7.68 -23.91 -20.30
C ARG A 143 8.02 -22.78 -21.24
N PRO A 144 8.44 -23.08 -22.47
CA PRO A 144 8.64 -22.05 -23.48
C PRO A 144 7.31 -21.38 -23.80
N SER A 145 7.32 -20.07 -24.03
CA SER A 145 6.19 -19.34 -24.59
C SER A 145 5.92 -19.80 -26.04
N LYS A 146 4.66 -19.77 -26.46
CA LYS A 146 4.28 -19.98 -27.85
C LYS A 146 4.75 -18.83 -28.77
N PHE A 147 5.10 -17.68 -28.19
CA PHE A 147 5.51 -16.46 -28.89
C PHE A 147 7.03 -16.31 -28.86
N PRO A 148 7.70 -16.17 -30.02
CA PRO A 148 9.15 -16.01 -30.09
C PRO A 148 9.67 -14.81 -29.30
N GLY A 149 10.80 -14.99 -28.61
CA GLY A 149 11.48 -13.94 -27.88
C GLY A 149 10.78 -13.47 -26.60
N ALA A 150 9.79 -14.21 -26.10
CA ALA A 150 9.22 -14.01 -24.76
C ALA A 150 9.99 -14.83 -23.72
N TYR A 151 9.88 -14.44 -22.43
CA TYR A 151 10.41 -15.25 -21.34
C TYR A 151 9.65 -16.58 -21.21
N PRO A 152 10.34 -17.66 -20.77
CA PRO A 152 9.67 -18.89 -20.37
C PRO A 152 8.66 -18.62 -19.25
N ILE A 153 7.64 -19.44 -19.19
CA ILE A 153 6.53 -19.31 -18.25
C ILE A 153 6.64 -20.40 -17.21
N LEU A 154 6.59 -20.02 -15.94
CA LEU A 154 6.56 -20.94 -14.81
C LEU A 154 5.11 -21.40 -14.61
N GLN A 155 4.75 -22.56 -15.18
CA GLN A 155 3.42 -23.14 -15.02
C GLN A 155 3.34 -23.99 -13.76
N GLY A 156 2.25 -23.88 -13.03
CA GLY A 156 1.99 -24.56 -11.75
C GLY A 156 1.97 -23.62 -10.57
N LEU A 157 2.06 -24.16 -9.38
CA LEU A 157 1.99 -23.44 -8.12
C LEU A 157 3.38 -22.96 -7.68
N THR A 158 3.45 -21.71 -7.27
CA THR A 158 4.57 -21.13 -6.51
C THR A 158 4.02 -20.55 -5.22
N ILE A 159 4.68 -20.80 -4.10
CA ILE A 159 4.34 -20.21 -2.79
C ILE A 159 5.45 -19.28 -2.34
N LEU A 160 5.07 -18.30 -1.53
CA LEU A 160 5.98 -17.35 -0.92
C LEU A 160 5.59 -17.14 0.55
N VAL A 161 6.62 -17.01 1.39
CA VAL A 161 6.50 -16.46 2.75
C VAL A 161 7.62 -15.46 2.93
N GLY A 162 7.36 -14.40 3.69
CA GLY A 162 8.33 -13.34 3.86
C GLY A 162 8.03 -12.46 5.06
N PHE A 163 8.86 -11.47 5.23
CA PHE A 163 8.74 -10.48 6.28
C PHE A 163 9.21 -9.13 5.76
N GLY A 164 8.32 -8.14 5.84
CA GLY A 164 8.57 -6.77 5.49
C GLY A 164 8.72 -5.89 6.72
N MET A 165 9.39 -4.75 6.57
CA MET A 165 9.54 -3.74 7.60
C MET A 165 9.54 -2.35 6.97
N VAL A 166 8.68 -1.47 7.50
CA VAL A 166 8.70 -0.04 7.22
C VAL A 166 9.48 0.66 8.31
N PHE A 167 10.33 1.60 7.91
CA PHE A 167 11.13 2.44 8.80
C PHE A 167 10.55 3.85 8.80
N PRO A 168 10.50 4.54 9.98
CA PRO A 168 10.11 5.95 10.00
C PRO A 168 10.94 6.79 9.04
N GLY A 169 10.27 7.53 8.17
CA GLY A 169 10.89 8.44 7.22
C GLY A 169 11.19 9.81 7.84
N VAL A 170 11.74 10.72 7.02
CA VAL A 170 12.22 12.01 7.51
C VAL A 170 11.27 13.18 7.26
N THR A 171 10.29 13.04 6.36
CA THR A 171 9.39 14.15 6.02
C THR A 171 8.04 13.95 6.70
N TYR A 172 8.02 14.26 7.98
CA TYR A 172 6.84 14.16 8.85
C TYR A 172 6.67 15.45 9.67
N ASP A 173 5.43 15.94 9.77
CA ASP A 173 5.04 17.08 10.60
C ASP A 173 3.57 16.91 11.02
N ALA A 174 3.34 16.69 12.30
CA ALA A 174 2.01 16.55 12.91
C ALA A 174 1.56 17.81 13.66
N SER A 175 2.20 18.96 13.45
CA SER A 175 1.88 20.20 14.17
C SER A 175 0.46 20.72 13.92
N THR A 176 -0.12 20.39 12.76
CA THR A 176 -1.51 20.68 12.41
C THR A 176 -2.07 19.54 11.54
N PRO A 177 -3.42 19.38 11.46
CA PRO A 177 -4.03 18.39 10.56
C PRO A 177 -3.62 18.55 9.09
N LEU A 178 -3.42 19.80 8.63
CA LEU A 178 -2.95 20.04 7.27
C LEU A 178 -1.48 19.61 7.09
N GLN A 179 -0.59 19.89 8.03
CA GLN A 179 0.81 19.47 7.94
C GLN A 179 0.93 17.94 7.99
N GLN A 180 0.13 17.29 8.84
CA GLN A 180 0.05 15.84 8.89
C GLN A 180 -0.44 15.27 7.56
N ALA A 181 -1.48 15.86 6.95
CA ALA A 181 -1.97 15.47 5.62
C ALA A 181 -0.96 15.75 4.48
N LEU A 182 0.00 16.64 4.69
CA LEU A 182 1.08 16.95 3.76
C LEU A 182 2.33 16.08 3.98
N SER A 183 2.43 15.38 5.10
CA SER A 183 3.57 14.52 5.41
C SER A 183 3.70 13.38 4.41
N ILE A 184 4.91 13.11 3.94
CA ILE A 184 5.20 12.02 3.01
C ILE A 184 5.49 10.73 3.78
N SER A 185 6.04 10.86 4.98
CA SER A 185 6.25 9.82 5.97
C SER A 185 5.08 9.78 6.96
N ASN A 186 4.78 8.59 7.48
CA ASN A 186 3.85 8.40 8.60
C ASN A 186 4.59 8.37 9.96
N ASN A 187 5.93 8.35 9.94
CA ASN A 187 6.79 8.33 11.14
C ASN A 187 6.52 7.15 12.10
N ILE A 188 6.19 6.00 11.55
CA ILE A 188 5.91 4.78 12.31
C ILE A 188 6.74 3.60 11.82
N TRP A 189 6.96 2.65 12.71
CA TRP A 189 7.42 1.32 12.35
C TRP A 189 6.24 0.45 11.98
N ASP A 190 6.40 -0.34 10.92
CA ASP A 190 5.45 -1.40 10.56
C ASP A 190 6.23 -2.71 10.36
N PHE A 191 5.75 -3.77 10.98
CA PHE A 191 6.26 -5.12 10.84
C PHE A 191 5.23 -5.96 10.09
N ALA A 192 5.56 -6.36 8.87
CA ALA A 192 4.62 -6.96 7.93
C ALA A 192 5.00 -8.41 7.55
N PRO A 193 4.73 -9.42 8.39
CA PRO A 193 4.77 -10.79 7.93
C PRO A 193 3.85 -10.99 6.73
N THR A 194 4.32 -11.75 5.74
CA THR A 194 3.62 -11.92 4.47
C THR A 194 3.64 -13.35 3.99
N GLY A 195 2.62 -13.71 3.24
CA GLY A 195 2.53 -14.99 2.57
C GLY A 195 1.70 -14.89 1.30
N GLY A 196 1.89 -15.81 0.38
CA GLY A 196 1.11 -15.78 -0.85
C GLY A 196 1.40 -16.93 -1.80
N PHE A 197 0.69 -16.90 -2.91
CA PHE A 197 0.90 -17.86 -3.98
C PHE A 197 0.69 -17.22 -5.36
N THR A 198 1.32 -17.82 -6.35
CA THR A 198 1.04 -17.60 -7.77
C THR A 198 0.77 -18.94 -8.41
N TYR A 199 -0.35 -19.08 -9.09
CA TYR A 199 -0.69 -20.25 -9.87
C TYR A 199 -0.87 -19.87 -11.33
N THR A 200 -0.08 -20.50 -12.21
CA THR A 200 -0.20 -20.30 -13.66
C THR A 200 -0.68 -21.58 -14.32
N THR A 201 -1.81 -21.50 -15.03
CA THR A 201 -2.40 -22.64 -15.74
C THR A 201 -1.53 -23.08 -16.94
N PRO A 202 -1.71 -24.30 -17.46
CA PRO A 202 -1.37 -24.59 -18.84
C PRO A 202 -2.07 -23.63 -19.82
N PRO A 203 -1.58 -23.50 -21.06
CA PRO A 203 -2.19 -22.64 -22.07
C PRO A 203 -3.66 -22.96 -22.30
N ILE A 204 -4.56 -22.04 -21.96
CA ILE A 204 -5.99 -22.09 -22.22
C ILE A 204 -6.37 -21.10 -23.30
N LEU A 205 -6.19 -19.81 -23.06
CA LEU A 205 -6.45 -18.74 -24.04
C LEU A 205 -5.19 -18.45 -24.87
N ALA A 206 -4.08 -18.17 -24.21
CA ALA A 206 -2.80 -17.87 -24.88
C ALA A 206 -1.66 -18.72 -24.28
N ASP A 207 -0.79 -18.14 -23.49
CA ASP A 207 0.35 -18.85 -22.87
C ASP A 207 0.04 -19.38 -21.47
N GLY A 208 -1.01 -18.89 -20.83
CA GLY A 208 -1.52 -19.34 -19.53
C GLY A 208 -2.15 -18.20 -18.72
N THR A 209 -3.21 -18.54 -18.02
CA THR A 209 -3.86 -17.66 -17.05
C THR A 209 -3.14 -17.75 -15.72
N GLU A 210 -2.83 -16.60 -15.13
CA GLU A 210 -2.16 -16.51 -13.84
C GLU A 210 -3.10 -15.93 -12.79
N ILE A 211 -3.11 -16.54 -11.62
CA ILE A 211 -3.76 -16.04 -10.40
C ILE A 211 -2.65 -15.85 -9.37
N SER A 212 -2.47 -14.62 -8.91
CA SER A 212 -1.54 -14.25 -7.85
C SER A 212 -2.30 -13.68 -6.68
N VAL A 213 -1.93 -14.10 -5.48
CA VAL A 213 -2.46 -13.59 -4.22
C VAL A 213 -1.30 -13.41 -3.26
N ARG A 214 -1.25 -12.27 -2.58
CA ARG A 214 -0.32 -11.99 -1.49
C ARG A 214 -1.08 -11.36 -0.34
N PHE A 215 -0.75 -11.75 0.86
CA PHE A 215 -1.34 -11.30 2.10
C PHE A 215 -0.25 -10.67 2.95
N PHE A 216 -0.55 -9.53 3.59
CA PHE A 216 0.29 -8.86 4.57
C PHE A 216 -0.49 -8.66 5.86
N TRP A 217 0.18 -8.84 6.97
CA TRP A 217 -0.31 -8.44 8.29
C TRP A 217 0.56 -7.28 8.76
N ASN A 218 0.07 -6.05 8.64
CA ASN A 218 0.77 -4.85 9.03
C ASN A 218 0.54 -4.60 10.53
N ASN A 219 1.62 -4.63 11.27
CA ASN A 219 1.72 -4.48 12.72
C ASN A 219 2.37 -3.14 13.01
N TYR A 220 1.60 -2.13 13.34
CA TYR A 220 2.06 -0.77 13.53
C TYR A 220 2.51 -0.52 14.98
N ILE A 221 3.62 0.17 15.15
CA ILE A 221 4.09 0.63 16.46
C ILE A 221 3.63 2.07 16.68
N GLU A 222 3.25 2.41 17.93
CA GLU A 222 2.85 3.75 18.33
C GLU A 222 3.82 4.83 17.81
N ASN A 223 3.26 5.86 17.17
CA ASN A 223 4.00 7.07 16.84
C ASN A 223 4.27 7.86 18.12
N ARG A 224 5.54 7.95 18.51
CA ARG A 224 5.95 8.58 19.77
C ARG A 224 5.74 10.10 19.81
N ASP A 225 5.64 10.74 18.66
CA ASP A 225 5.46 12.19 18.56
C ASP A 225 4.01 12.60 18.82
N THR A 226 3.05 11.73 18.51
CA THR A 226 1.62 11.98 18.63
C THR A 226 0.93 11.10 19.63
N HIS A 227 1.58 10.01 20.09
CA HIS A 227 0.98 8.92 20.88
C HIS A 227 -0.22 8.27 20.18
N TYR A 228 -0.22 8.31 18.85
CA TYR A 228 -1.21 7.63 18.03
C TYR A 228 -0.71 6.22 17.69
N GLN A 229 -1.57 5.23 17.91
CA GLN A 229 -1.36 3.84 17.51
C GLN A 229 -2.38 3.50 16.44
N THR A 230 -1.93 3.26 15.23
CA THR A 230 -2.77 2.67 14.20
C THR A 230 -3.02 1.20 14.54
N GLY A 231 -4.27 0.77 14.51
CA GLY A 231 -4.63 -0.65 14.72
C GLY A 231 -4.08 -1.55 13.62
N ASP A 232 -3.78 -2.81 13.96
CA ASP A 232 -3.27 -3.79 13.01
C ASP A 232 -4.15 -3.91 11.76
N LEU A 233 -3.52 -3.97 10.59
CA LEU A 233 -4.20 -3.98 9.30
C LEU A 233 -3.84 -5.24 8.51
N LEU A 234 -4.86 -5.92 8.03
CA LEU A 234 -4.71 -7.02 7.08
C LEU A 234 -4.90 -6.50 5.66
N ASP A 235 -3.96 -6.85 4.77
CA ASP A 235 -4.00 -6.49 3.36
C ASP A 235 -3.92 -7.74 2.49
N LEU A 236 -4.93 -7.92 1.64
CA LEU A 236 -5.02 -8.99 0.65
C LEU A 236 -4.87 -8.39 -0.75
N GLU A 237 -3.77 -8.65 -1.41
CA GLU A 237 -3.48 -8.21 -2.76
C GLU A 237 -3.65 -9.34 -3.76
N PHE A 238 -4.21 -9.06 -4.91
CA PHE A 238 -4.48 -10.08 -5.92
C PHE A 238 -4.34 -9.57 -7.35
N ALA A 239 -4.07 -10.49 -8.26
CA ALA A 239 -4.18 -10.27 -9.70
C ALA A 239 -4.66 -11.54 -10.41
N VAL A 240 -5.48 -11.35 -11.43
CA VAL A 240 -5.86 -12.37 -12.41
C VAL A 240 -5.48 -11.85 -13.78
N SER A 241 -4.63 -12.58 -14.49
CA SER A 241 -4.06 -12.08 -15.74
C SER A 241 -3.79 -13.19 -16.74
N GLU A 242 -3.77 -12.84 -18.02
CA GLU A 242 -3.40 -13.74 -19.11
C GLU A 242 -2.04 -13.36 -19.68
N ARG A 243 -1.21 -14.35 -19.89
CA ARG A 243 0.10 -14.22 -20.53
C ARG A 243 -0.01 -14.36 -22.03
N ILE A 244 0.42 -13.34 -22.79
CA ILE A 244 0.36 -13.29 -24.25
C ILE A 244 1.78 -12.90 -24.75
N GLY A 245 2.66 -13.86 -24.83
CA GLY A 245 4.05 -13.63 -25.21
C GLY A 245 4.78 -12.69 -24.25
N ARG A 246 5.14 -11.50 -24.74
CA ARG A 246 5.81 -10.48 -23.93
C ARG A 246 4.84 -9.66 -23.06
N PHE A 247 3.55 -9.73 -23.36
CA PHE A 247 2.52 -9.04 -22.58
C PHE A 247 1.94 -9.95 -21.50
N GLN A 248 1.53 -9.33 -20.40
CA GLN A 248 0.66 -9.93 -19.39
C GLN A 248 -0.38 -8.90 -19.04
N VAL A 249 -1.66 -9.23 -19.28
CA VAL A 249 -2.78 -8.29 -19.18
C VAL A 249 -3.84 -8.87 -18.25
N GLY A 250 -4.39 -8.07 -17.37
CA GLY A 250 -5.38 -8.55 -16.42
C GLY A 250 -6.01 -7.49 -15.57
N VAL A 251 -6.55 -7.95 -14.46
CA VAL A 251 -7.14 -7.13 -13.39
C VAL A 251 -6.37 -7.38 -12.10
N THR A 252 -6.15 -6.33 -11.34
CA THR A 252 -5.47 -6.37 -10.04
C THR A 252 -6.21 -5.50 -9.04
N GLY A 253 -6.02 -5.77 -7.78
CA GLY A 253 -6.58 -4.96 -6.71
C GLY A 253 -6.06 -5.39 -5.35
N PHE A 254 -6.60 -4.73 -4.33
CA PHE A 254 -6.35 -5.09 -2.94
C PHE A 254 -7.61 -4.89 -2.10
N TYR A 255 -7.64 -5.54 -0.95
CA TYR A 255 -8.62 -5.37 0.12
C TYR A 255 -7.88 -5.28 1.44
N ALA A 256 -7.80 -4.07 1.99
CA ALA A 256 -7.14 -3.78 3.25
C ALA A 256 -8.18 -3.40 4.30
N PHE A 257 -8.08 -3.98 5.49
CA PHE A 257 -8.98 -3.69 6.60
C PHE A 257 -8.29 -3.84 7.95
N GLN A 258 -8.58 -2.93 8.87
CA GLN A 258 -8.09 -3.01 10.24
C GLN A 258 -8.86 -4.05 11.07
N VAL A 259 -8.12 -4.78 11.89
CA VAL A 259 -8.66 -5.78 12.82
C VAL A 259 -8.64 -5.30 14.26
N GLU A 260 -7.88 -4.26 14.55
CA GLU A 260 -7.78 -3.61 15.85
C GLU A 260 -8.19 -2.14 15.75
N ASP A 261 -8.53 -1.54 16.90
CA ASP A 261 -8.90 -0.14 16.98
C ASP A 261 -7.66 0.75 16.87
N ASP A 262 -7.83 1.94 16.28
CA ASP A 262 -6.87 3.02 16.45
C ASP A 262 -6.96 3.55 17.88
N GLU A 263 -5.82 3.83 18.48
CA GLU A 263 -5.72 4.37 19.84
C GLU A 263 -4.99 5.71 19.85
N LEU A 264 -5.39 6.56 20.79
CA LEU A 264 -4.69 7.80 21.13
C LEU A 264 -4.37 7.77 22.62
N PHE A 265 -3.08 7.85 22.99
CA PHE A 265 -2.60 7.66 24.36
C PHE A 265 -3.06 6.35 25.00
N GLY A 266 -3.10 5.26 24.24
CA GLY A 266 -3.54 3.93 24.69
C GLY A 266 -5.05 3.80 24.96
N VAL A 267 -5.85 4.71 24.39
CA VAL A 267 -7.32 4.69 24.52
C VAL A 267 -7.93 4.60 23.12
N PRO A 268 -8.82 3.63 22.86
CA PRO A 268 -9.50 3.50 21.57
C PRO A 268 -10.23 4.80 21.17
N ILE A 269 -10.10 5.18 19.91
CA ILE A 269 -10.68 6.43 19.40
C ILE A 269 -12.18 6.26 19.17
N PRO A 270 -13.05 7.09 19.83
CA PRO A 270 -14.48 7.02 19.60
C PRO A 270 -14.90 7.38 18.16
N PRO A 271 -16.05 6.85 17.67
CA PRO A 271 -17.01 6.01 18.40
C PRO A 271 -16.69 4.50 18.35
N ASP A 272 -15.88 4.02 17.40
CA ASP A 272 -15.72 2.62 17.02
C ASP A 272 -14.28 2.21 16.75
N GLY A 273 -13.29 2.93 17.31
CA GLY A 273 -11.87 2.70 17.07
C GLY A 273 -11.41 3.13 15.68
N ARG A 274 -12.29 3.74 14.88
CA ARG A 274 -12.01 4.24 13.51
C ARG A 274 -11.35 3.24 12.57
N ARG A 275 -11.70 1.97 12.68
CA ARG A 275 -11.14 0.94 11.81
C ARG A 275 -11.35 1.27 10.35
N THR A 276 -10.27 1.32 9.59
CA THR A 276 -10.32 1.58 8.16
C THR A 276 -10.61 0.33 7.36
N THR A 277 -11.37 0.48 6.29
CA THR A 277 -11.52 -0.50 5.22
C THR A 277 -11.28 0.19 3.89
N ASN A 278 -10.44 -0.39 3.03
CA ASN A 278 -10.21 0.14 1.67
C ASN A 278 -10.02 -1.00 0.68
N ALA A 279 -10.78 -0.98 -0.39
CA ALA A 279 -10.60 -1.90 -1.52
C ALA A 279 -10.49 -1.11 -2.81
N GLN A 280 -9.50 -1.43 -3.60
CA GLN A 280 -9.31 -0.86 -4.93
C GLN A 280 -9.17 -1.95 -5.97
N LEU A 281 -9.61 -1.67 -7.18
CA LEU A 281 -9.59 -2.59 -8.31
C LEU A 281 -9.26 -1.83 -9.60
N GLY A 282 -8.60 -2.50 -10.54
CA GLY A 282 -8.40 -1.95 -11.86
C GLY A 282 -7.53 -2.77 -12.80
N PRO A 283 -7.34 -2.31 -14.03
CA PRO A 283 -6.55 -3.00 -15.04
C PRO A 283 -5.05 -2.95 -14.75
N ILE A 284 -4.35 -3.99 -15.23
CA ILE A 284 -2.89 -4.10 -15.19
C ILE A 284 -2.36 -4.62 -16.52
N VAL A 285 -1.26 -4.05 -16.96
CA VAL A 285 -0.50 -4.50 -18.13
C VAL A 285 0.97 -4.53 -17.77
N ASN A 286 1.63 -5.64 -18.07
CA ASN A 286 3.09 -5.77 -18.01
C ASN A 286 3.62 -6.07 -19.41
N PHE A 287 4.77 -5.52 -19.73
CA PHE A 287 5.53 -5.79 -20.95
C PHE A 287 6.96 -6.20 -20.64
N ASP A 288 7.29 -7.44 -20.96
CA ASP A 288 8.63 -7.99 -20.78
C ASP A 288 9.53 -7.63 -21.98
N MET A 289 10.75 -7.21 -21.69
CA MET A 289 11.82 -6.86 -22.66
C MET A 289 13.03 -7.76 -22.47
N PRO A 290 12.99 -9.05 -22.89
CA PRO A 290 14.07 -10.01 -22.63
C PRO A 290 15.43 -9.59 -23.17
N ALA A 291 15.47 -8.94 -24.34
CA ALA A 291 16.72 -8.44 -24.94
C ALA A 291 17.41 -7.37 -24.06
N HIS A 292 16.70 -6.74 -23.14
CA HIS A 292 17.22 -5.72 -22.24
C HIS A 292 17.24 -6.17 -20.78
N ASN A 293 16.93 -7.44 -20.51
CA ASN A 293 16.80 -7.98 -19.15
C ASN A 293 15.88 -7.12 -18.25
N SER A 294 14.80 -6.61 -18.81
CA SER A 294 13.92 -5.65 -18.11
C SER A 294 12.44 -5.90 -18.38
N SER A 295 11.60 -5.30 -17.59
CA SER A 295 10.17 -5.21 -17.84
C SER A 295 9.61 -3.88 -17.37
N VAL A 296 8.48 -3.48 -17.96
CA VAL A 296 7.68 -2.34 -17.54
C VAL A 296 6.27 -2.81 -17.22
N LYS A 297 5.67 -2.16 -16.23
CA LYS A 297 4.32 -2.47 -15.77
C LYS A 297 3.55 -1.18 -15.53
N ILE A 298 2.28 -1.17 -15.87
CA ILE A 298 1.35 -0.09 -15.53
C ILE A 298 0.08 -0.69 -14.97
N LYS A 299 -0.43 -0.11 -13.88
CA LYS A 299 -1.76 -0.40 -13.34
C LYS A 299 -2.50 0.89 -12.99
N ALA A 300 -3.82 0.87 -13.12
CA ALA A 300 -4.68 1.95 -12.68
C ALA A 300 -5.72 1.37 -11.73
N LEU A 301 -5.84 1.96 -10.55
CA LEU A 301 -6.72 1.49 -9.49
C LEU A 301 -7.75 2.56 -9.14
N THR A 302 -8.96 2.15 -8.79
CA THR A 302 -9.98 3.03 -8.22
C THR A 302 -10.65 2.37 -7.03
N THR A 303 -11.06 3.16 -6.05
CA THR A 303 -11.77 2.68 -4.87
C THR A 303 -13.11 2.07 -5.26
N VAL A 304 -13.39 0.87 -4.74
CA VAL A 304 -14.66 0.15 -4.89
C VAL A 304 -15.39 -0.02 -3.56
N LEU A 305 -14.64 -0.01 -2.44
CA LEU A 305 -15.18 -0.03 -1.08
C LEU A 305 -14.27 0.81 -0.19
N THR A 306 -14.83 1.62 0.70
CA THR A 306 -14.03 2.40 1.67
C THR A 306 -14.87 2.82 2.87
N GLU A 307 -14.27 2.72 4.06
CA GLU A 307 -14.82 3.14 5.35
C GLU A 307 -13.70 3.78 6.16
N ASN A 308 -13.98 4.86 6.87
CA ASN A 308 -13.04 5.62 7.70
C ASN A 308 -11.73 6.04 6.97
N THR A 309 -11.76 6.23 5.65
CA THR A 309 -10.60 6.68 4.88
C THR A 309 -11.03 7.45 3.63
N VAL A 310 -10.36 7.30 2.51
CA VAL A 310 -10.56 8.13 1.32
C VAL A 310 -10.98 7.32 0.10
N LYS A 311 -11.85 7.91 -0.73
CA LYS A 311 -12.02 7.46 -2.11
C LYS A 311 -10.94 8.08 -2.97
N ALA A 312 -10.24 7.24 -3.72
CA ALA A 312 -9.10 7.65 -4.51
C ALA A 312 -9.02 6.88 -5.82
N TRP A 313 -8.28 7.44 -6.76
CA TRP A 313 -7.73 6.68 -7.87
C TRP A 313 -6.20 6.77 -7.84
N ALA A 314 -5.54 5.79 -8.43
CA ALA A 314 -4.09 5.73 -8.53
C ALA A 314 -3.64 5.15 -9.87
N VAL A 315 -2.55 5.67 -10.40
CA VAL A 315 -1.82 5.08 -11.51
C VAL A 315 -0.41 4.75 -11.04
N VAL A 316 -0.01 3.52 -11.26
CA VAL A 316 1.32 3.03 -10.88
C VAL A 316 2.05 2.57 -12.13
N PHE A 317 3.24 3.11 -12.35
CA PHE A 317 4.19 2.65 -13.36
C PHE A 317 5.38 2.02 -12.66
N GLY A 318 5.78 0.81 -13.08
CA GLY A 318 6.97 0.13 -12.59
C GLY A 318 7.94 -0.19 -13.72
N TRP A 319 9.22 0.04 -13.49
CA TRP A 319 10.29 -0.44 -14.34
C TRP A 319 11.31 -1.19 -13.50
N ILE A 320 11.68 -2.39 -13.96
CA ILE A 320 12.70 -3.23 -13.34
C ILE A 320 13.70 -3.72 -14.38
N LYS A 321 14.96 -3.81 -13.99
CA LYS A 321 16.05 -4.31 -14.80
C LYS A 321 16.97 -5.21 -13.97
N LYS A 322 17.42 -6.32 -14.56
CA LYS A 322 18.51 -7.14 -14.05
C LYS A 322 19.85 -6.58 -14.52
N PHE A 323 20.79 -6.44 -13.60
CA PHE A 323 22.18 -6.02 -13.86
C PHE A 323 23.12 -7.19 -14.07
#